data_0cc1a715fc922bfacea4e93530fcb3a4
#
_entry.id   0cc1a715fc922bfacea4e93530fcb3a4
#
_cell.length_a   1.000
_cell.length_b   1.000
_cell.length_c   1.000
_cell.angle_alpha   90.00
_cell.angle_beta   90.00
_cell.angle_gamma   90.00
#
_symmetry.space_group_name_H-M   'P 1'
#
loop_
_entity.id
_entity.type
_entity.pdbx_description
1 polymer ?
#
loop_
_entity_poly.entity_id
_entity_poly.type
_entity_poly.pdbx_seq_one_letter_code
_entity_poly.pdbx_strand_id
1 'polypeptide(L)'
;KSPIIIKDGKIYAQIGMKEGLEGGESFDVLEEIADPETYEMIGYKKIATIKVDKKQIWDNRFGAQDENSQDFNMTLFKGKAKKLSSGMLIMQKK
;
A
#
# COMPACT_ATOMS: atom_id res chain seq x y z
N LYS A 1 -5.30 -5.86 5.33
CA LYS A 1 -5.16 -4.48 4.84
C LYS A 1 -3.86 -3.89 5.36
N SER A 2 -3.14 -3.22 4.50
CA SER A 2 -1.87 -2.59 4.86
C SER A 2 -1.97 -1.07 4.71
N PRO A 3 -1.31 -0.31 5.59
CA PRO A 3 -1.28 1.13 5.42
C PRO A 3 -0.31 1.54 4.31
N ILE A 4 -0.62 2.64 3.64
CA ILE A 4 0.29 3.22 2.66
C ILE A 4 1.22 4.22 3.35
N ILE A 5 2.35 4.47 2.68
CA ILE A 5 3.34 5.45 3.09
C ILE A 5 3.52 6.40 1.91
N ILE A 6 3.32 7.69 2.15
CA ILE A 6 3.55 8.72 1.14
C ILE A 6 4.91 9.35 1.44
N LYS A 7 5.80 9.28 0.45
CA LYS A 7 7.15 9.83 0.58
C LYS A 7 7.57 10.44 -0.75
N ASP A 8 7.97 11.71 -0.73
CA ASP A 8 8.41 12.45 -1.92
C ASP A 8 7.41 12.36 -3.08
N GLY A 9 6.11 12.43 -2.76
CA GLY A 9 5.05 12.36 -3.76
C GLY A 9 4.79 10.98 -4.33
N LYS A 10 5.43 9.95 -3.78
CA LYS A 10 5.28 8.58 -4.23
C LYS A 10 4.55 7.75 -3.17
N ILE A 11 3.89 6.69 -3.63
CA ILE A 11 3.08 5.82 -2.80
C ILE A 11 3.79 4.50 -2.59
N TYR A 12 3.95 4.11 -1.33
CA TYR A 12 4.57 2.84 -0.96
C TYR A 12 3.70 2.07 0.02
N ALA A 13 3.94 0.77 0.13
CA ALA A 13 3.37 -0.05 1.19
C ALA A 13 4.34 -1.18 1.52
N GLN A 14 4.32 -1.64 2.76
CA GLN A 14 5.20 -2.72 3.22
C GLN A 14 4.55 -4.08 2.96
N ILE A 15 4.28 -4.34 1.69
CA ILE A 15 3.88 -5.64 1.16
C ILE A 15 4.77 -5.92 -0.06
N GLY A 16 4.89 -7.16 -0.44
CA GLY A 16 5.81 -7.53 -1.49
C GLY A 16 5.52 -8.89 -2.11
N MET A 17 6.56 -9.56 -2.55
CA MET A 17 6.42 -10.85 -3.26
C MET A 17 5.80 -11.94 -2.41
N LYS A 18 5.98 -11.90 -1.09
CA LYS A 18 5.34 -12.84 -0.18
C LYS A 18 3.81 -12.74 -0.24
N GLU A 19 3.28 -11.56 -0.52
CA GLU A 19 1.85 -11.32 -0.69
C GLU A 19 1.39 -11.52 -2.14
N GLY A 20 2.26 -12.01 -3.01
CA GLY A 20 1.92 -12.34 -4.39
C GLY A 20 2.10 -11.22 -5.39
N LEU A 21 2.81 -10.14 -5.04
CA LEU A 21 2.98 -9.02 -5.96
C LEU A 21 3.99 -9.34 -7.06
N GLU A 22 3.59 -9.07 -8.29
CA GLU A 22 4.43 -9.30 -9.49
C GLU A 22 4.54 -8.04 -10.34
N GLY A 23 3.64 -7.10 -10.15
CA GLY A 23 3.55 -5.87 -10.91
C GLY A 23 2.22 -5.75 -11.63
N GLY A 24 1.63 -4.58 -11.57
CA GLY A 24 0.36 -4.31 -12.22
C GLY A 24 -0.89 -4.64 -11.42
N GLU A 25 -0.75 -5.30 -10.27
CA GLU A 25 -1.91 -5.58 -9.42
C GLU A 25 -2.56 -4.27 -8.96
N SER A 26 -3.88 -4.26 -8.92
CA SER A 26 -4.65 -3.08 -8.49
C SER A 26 -5.06 -3.19 -7.04
N PHE A 27 -4.97 -2.08 -6.34
CA PHE A 27 -5.40 -1.97 -4.95
C PHE A 27 -6.31 -0.76 -4.79
N ASP A 28 -7.35 -0.91 -4.00
CA ASP A 28 -8.19 0.22 -3.62
C ASP A 28 -7.61 0.87 -2.39
N VAL A 29 -7.54 2.21 -2.39
CA VAL A 29 -7.14 2.98 -1.21
C VAL A 29 -8.40 3.37 -0.47
N LEU A 30 -8.43 3.05 0.83
CA LEU A 30 -9.60 3.19 1.68
C LEU A 30 -9.34 4.19 2.79
N GLU A 31 -10.35 5.02 3.04
CA GLU A 31 -10.37 5.91 4.19
C GLU A 31 -11.39 5.40 5.19
N GLU A 32 -11.03 5.38 6.47
CA GLU A 32 -11.94 4.99 7.53
C GLU A 32 -13.00 6.08 7.72
N ILE A 33 -14.25 5.65 7.86
CA ILE A 33 -15.37 6.54 8.16
C ILE A 33 -15.80 6.30 9.60
N ALA A 34 -15.79 7.36 10.40
CA ALA A 34 -16.25 7.31 11.78
C ALA A 34 -17.62 7.96 11.92
N ASP A 35 -18.42 7.43 12.86
CA ASP A 35 -19.66 8.05 13.23
C ASP A 35 -19.35 9.40 13.91
N PRO A 36 -19.92 10.52 13.45
CA PRO A 36 -19.60 11.83 14.01
C PRO A 36 -20.07 12.01 15.46
N GLU A 37 -20.98 11.17 15.95
CA GLU A 37 -21.48 11.27 17.32
C GLU A 37 -20.73 10.35 18.28
N THR A 38 -20.45 9.12 17.88
CA THR A 38 -19.82 8.11 18.74
C THR A 38 -18.33 7.94 18.51
N TYR A 39 -17.81 8.43 17.36
CA TYR A 39 -16.43 8.22 16.90
C TYR A 39 -16.07 6.77 16.64
N GLU A 40 -17.06 5.89 16.62
CA GLU A 40 -16.84 4.50 16.26
C GLU A 40 -16.67 4.37 14.74
N MET A 41 -15.76 3.49 14.33
CA MET A 41 -15.56 3.23 12.91
C MET A 41 -16.75 2.45 12.36
N ILE A 42 -17.42 3.01 11.34
CA ILE A 42 -18.63 2.42 10.75
C ILE A 42 -18.40 1.89 9.34
N GLY A 43 -17.23 2.09 8.77
CA GLY A 43 -16.93 1.55 7.44
C GLY A 43 -15.73 2.21 6.80
N TYR A 44 -15.62 1.97 5.50
CA TYR A 44 -14.53 2.50 4.67
C TYR A 44 -15.11 3.16 3.43
N LYS A 45 -14.42 4.19 2.97
CA LYS A 45 -14.73 4.85 1.71
C LYS A 45 -13.56 4.65 0.77
N LYS A 46 -13.84 4.17 -0.44
CA LYS A 46 -12.83 4.07 -1.48
C LYS A 46 -12.51 5.47 -2.02
N ILE A 47 -11.23 5.83 -1.99
CA ILE A 47 -10.77 7.14 -2.42
C ILE A 47 -10.09 7.07 -3.79
N ALA A 48 -9.34 6.02 -4.04
CA ALA A 48 -8.55 5.89 -5.26
C ALA A 48 -8.23 4.43 -5.53
N THR A 49 -7.73 4.17 -6.74
CA THR A 49 -7.15 2.88 -7.11
C THR A 49 -5.71 3.13 -7.51
N ILE A 50 -4.80 2.31 -6.98
CA ILE A 50 -3.38 2.37 -7.29
C ILE A 50 -2.92 1.01 -7.80
N LYS A 51 -1.79 0.99 -8.50
CA LYS A 51 -1.26 -0.26 -9.09
C LYS A 51 0.18 -0.47 -8.67
N VAL A 52 0.55 -1.72 -8.45
CA VAL A 52 1.92 -2.09 -8.15
C VAL A 52 2.82 -1.72 -9.33
N ASP A 53 3.91 -0.99 -9.05
CA ASP A 53 4.88 -0.60 -10.05
C ASP A 53 6.03 -1.61 -10.07
N LYS A 54 6.27 -2.20 -11.24
CA LYS A 54 7.34 -3.20 -11.41
C LYS A 54 8.73 -2.71 -11.08
N LYS A 55 8.92 -1.39 -11.06
CA LYS A 55 10.24 -0.80 -10.80
C LYS A 55 10.77 -1.10 -9.42
N GLN A 56 9.88 -1.28 -8.44
CA GLN A 56 10.27 -1.56 -7.08
C GLN A 56 9.23 -2.45 -6.41
N ILE A 57 9.51 -3.75 -6.35
CA ILE A 57 8.68 -4.71 -5.61
C ILE A 57 9.58 -5.33 -4.55
N TRP A 58 9.19 -5.16 -3.29
CA TRP A 58 9.95 -5.70 -2.18
C TRP A 58 9.93 -7.22 -2.21
N ASP A 59 11.13 -7.82 -2.20
CA ASP A 59 11.24 -9.27 -2.05
C ASP A 59 11.34 -9.59 -0.56
N ASN A 60 10.20 -9.77 0.06
CA ASN A 60 10.08 -10.04 1.49
C ASN A 60 9.93 -11.53 1.81
N ARG A 61 10.25 -12.40 0.83
CA ARG A 61 10.16 -13.85 1.00
C ARG A 61 11.30 -14.41 1.85
N PHE A 62 12.40 -13.67 1.97
CA PHE A 62 13.60 -14.09 2.67
C PHE A 62 13.85 -13.18 3.87
N GLY A 63 14.62 -13.68 4.84
CA GLY A 63 14.94 -12.90 6.01
C GLY A 63 15.92 -11.77 5.71
N ALA A 64 16.06 -10.86 6.67
CA ALA A 64 16.94 -9.70 6.54
C ALA A 64 18.42 -10.06 6.38
N GLN A 65 18.77 -11.32 6.63
CA GLN A 65 20.15 -11.81 6.52
C GLN A 65 20.47 -12.41 5.15
N ASP A 66 19.53 -12.39 4.24
CA ASP A 66 19.74 -12.89 2.89
C ASP A 66 20.74 -11.98 2.16
N GLU A 67 21.75 -12.58 1.55
CA GLU A 67 22.77 -11.84 0.81
C GLU A 67 22.21 -11.07 -0.39
N ASN A 68 21.06 -11.49 -0.89
CA ASN A 68 20.39 -10.86 -2.02
C ASN A 68 19.30 -9.88 -1.57
N SER A 69 19.29 -9.50 -0.29
CA SER A 69 18.28 -8.58 0.21
C SER A 69 18.40 -7.23 -0.51
N GLN A 70 17.25 -6.66 -0.82
CA GLN A 70 17.18 -5.39 -1.51
C GLN A 70 17.46 -4.23 -0.52
N ASP A 71 17.88 -3.09 -1.06
CA ASP A 71 18.13 -1.88 -0.26
C ASP A 71 16.85 -1.21 0.22
N PHE A 72 15.68 -1.72 -0.16
CA PHE A 72 14.39 -1.16 0.23
C PHE A 72 13.52 -2.25 0.86
N ASN A 73 12.57 -1.83 1.66
CA ASN A 73 11.66 -2.73 2.39
C ASN A 73 10.20 -2.36 2.15
N MET A 74 9.89 -1.86 0.96
CA MET A 74 8.53 -1.51 0.60
C MET A 74 8.38 -1.54 -0.92
N THR A 75 7.14 -1.73 -1.37
CA THR A 75 6.79 -1.78 -2.78
C THR A 75 6.26 -0.43 -3.22
N LEU A 76 6.65 -0.01 -4.43
CA LEU A 76 6.20 1.23 -5.05
C LEU A 76 4.87 1.00 -5.78
N PHE A 77 3.98 1.96 -5.70
CA PHE A 77 2.70 1.93 -6.40
C PHE A 77 2.59 3.13 -7.33
N LYS A 78 1.96 2.91 -8.47
CA LYS A 78 1.61 3.97 -9.43
C LYS A 78 0.25 4.54 -9.04
N GLY A 79 0.14 5.86 -9.04
CA GLY A 79 -1.12 6.54 -8.77
C GLY A 79 -0.88 7.99 -8.41
N LYS A 80 -1.98 8.70 -8.21
CA LYS A 80 -1.91 10.10 -7.83
C LYS A 80 -1.94 10.23 -6.32
N ALA A 81 -0.84 10.68 -5.73
CA ALA A 81 -0.73 10.81 -4.29
C ALA A 81 -1.45 12.04 -3.72
N LYS A 82 -1.95 12.94 -4.57
CA LYS A 82 -2.49 14.24 -4.16
C LYS A 82 -3.58 14.18 -3.09
N LYS A 83 -4.47 13.18 -3.16
CA LYS A 83 -5.57 13.04 -2.20
C LYS A 83 -5.31 11.96 -1.16
N LEU A 84 -4.09 11.40 -1.15
CA LEU A 84 -3.75 10.30 -0.28
C LEU A 84 -2.88 10.77 0.87
N SER A 85 -3.02 10.09 2.00
CA SER A 85 -2.23 10.36 3.20
C SER A 85 -1.65 9.07 3.73
N SER A 86 -0.45 9.14 4.30
CA SER A 86 0.13 7.99 4.97
C SER A 86 -0.81 7.48 6.05
N GLY A 87 -0.93 6.17 6.15
CA GLY A 87 -1.83 5.53 7.09
C GLY A 87 -3.16 5.08 6.51
N MET A 88 -3.54 5.58 5.33
CA MET A 88 -4.72 5.05 4.63
C MET A 88 -4.47 3.59 4.29
N LEU A 89 -5.52 2.79 4.29
CA LEU A 89 -5.40 1.35 4.08
C LEU A 89 -5.59 0.98 2.62
N ILE A 90 -4.95 -0.11 2.20
CA ILE A 90 -5.15 -0.64 0.86
C ILE A 90 -5.68 -2.07 0.94
N MET A 91 -6.49 -2.42 -0.05
CA MET A 91 -7.03 -3.76 -0.20
C MET A 91 -6.95 -4.14 -1.67
N GLN A 92 -6.43 -5.34 -1.94
CA GLN A 92 -6.29 -5.80 -3.31
C GLN A 92 -7.65 -5.88 -3.99
N LYS A 93 -7.72 -5.31 -5.17
CA LYS A 93 -8.92 -5.36 -5.99
C LYS A 93 -8.98 -6.68 -6.72
N LYS A 94 -10.08 -7.38 -6.55
CA LYS A 94 -10.31 -8.66 -7.21
C LYS A 94 -11.01 -8.51 -8.55
#